data_f450c5ab560540b63e175616f6aa1bff
#
_entry.id   f450c5ab560540b63e175616f6aa1bff
#
_cell.length_a   1.000
_cell.length_b   1.000
_cell.length_c   1.000
_cell.angle_alpha   90.00
_cell.angle_beta   90.00
_cell.angle_gamma   90.00
#
_symmetry.space_group_name_H-M   'P 1'
#
loop_
_entity.id
_entity.type
_entity.pdbx_description
1 polymer ?
#
loop_
_entity_poly.entity_id
_entity_poly.type
_entity_poly.pdbx_seq_one_letter_code
_entity_poly.pdbx_strand_id
1 'polypeptide(L)'
;MRDPIQIPLVETESSWAPPSLLPDLTRATEIAVDLETRDPNLLLLGPGWATNDGEVVGVSIATNDWSGYLPFKHEAGGNLDKEFVLAWVKRQMSSPADKIFHNSLYDVGWLKREGIEVQGKIQDTMIAAPLINENRH
;
A
#
# COMPACT_ATOMS: atom_id res chain seq x y z
N MET A 1 -41.01 -16.79 -0.98
CA MET A 1 -40.64 -15.35 -0.96
C MET A 1 -39.42 -15.19 -1.84
N ARG A 2 -39.52 -14.43 -2.91
CA ARG A 2 -38.33 -14.10 -3.73
C ARG A 2 -37.63 -12.91 -3.07
N ASP A 3 -36.34 -13.05 -2.80
CA ASP A 3 -35.53 -11.91 -2.33
C ASP A 3 -35.61 -10.80 -3.38
N PRO A 4 -35.73 -9.53 -2.94
CA PRO A 4 -35.74 -8.43 -3.88
C PRO A 4 -34.39 -8.36 -4.58
N ILE A 5 -34.39 -8.42 -5.90
CA ILE A 5 -33.19 -8.19 -6.71
C ILE A 5 -32.81 -6.73 -6.50
N GLN A 6 -31.73 -6.53 -5.80
CA GLN A 6 -31.13 -5.21 -5.63
C GLN A 6 -30.43 -4.83 -6.93
N ILE A 7 -31.12 -4.04 -7.74
CA ILE A 7 -30.52 -3.45 -8.93
C ILE A 7 -29.64 -2.30 -8.47
N PRO A 8 -28.35 -2.27 -8.78
CA PRO A 8 -27.51 -1.12 -8.47
C PRO A 8 -28.06 0.09 -9.21
N LEU A 9 -28.42 1.13 -8.47
CA LEU A 9 -29.07 2.35 -8.97
C LEU A 9 -28.16 3.21 -9.86
N VAL A 10 -26.84 3.00 -9.82
CA VAL A 10 -25.85 3.69 -10.65
C VAL A 10 -24.66 2.77 -10.89
N GLU A 11 -24.40 2.39 -12.12
CA GLU A 11 -23.09 1.92 -12.54
C GLU A 11 -22.18 3.16 -12.69
N THR A 12 -21.38 3.43 -11.68
CA THR A 12 -20.32 4.43 -11.81
C THR A 12 -19.18 3.80 -12.61
N GLU A 13 -19.13 4.08 -13.90
CA GLU A 13 -17.90 3.85 -14.66
C GLU A 13 -16.81 4.74 -14.05
N SER A 14 -15.86 4.14 -13.34
CA SER A 14 -14.70 4.86 -12.85
C SER A 14 -13.82 5.21 -14.05
N SER A 15 -13.62 6.50 -14.28
CA SER A 15 -12.64 7.00 -15.25
C SER A 15 -11.20 6.99 -14.70
N TRP A 16 -11.02 6.47 -13.49
CA TRP A 16 -9.70 6.40 -12.87
C TRP A 16 -8.81 5.38 -13.59
N ALA A 17 -7.57 5.77 -13.84
CA ALA A 17 -6.52 4.91 -14.37
C ALA A 17 -5.24 5.07 -13.54
N PRO A 18 -4.42 4.01 -13.41
CA PRO A 18 -3.15 4.11 -12.72
C PRO A 18 -2.21 5.07 -13.47
N PRO A 19 -1.22 5.65 -12.77
CA PRO A 19 -0.22 6.51 -13.41
C PRO A 19 0.50 5.78 -14.55
N SER A 20 0.62 6.44 -15.69
CA SER A 20 1.37 5.90 -16.85
C SER A 20 2.88 6.16 -16.75
N LEU A 21 3.28 7.15 -15.96
CA LEU A 21 4.67 7.52 -15.70
C LEU A 21 4.93 7.52 -14.19
N LEU A 22 6.01 6.89 -13.79
CA LEU A 22 6.45 6.85 -12.39
C LEU A 22 7.65 7.78 -12.20
N PRO A 23 7.50 8.87 -11.40
CA PRO A 23 8.57 9.81 -11.16
C PRO A 23 9.67 9.23 -10.27
N ASP A 24 10.84 9.85 -10.30
CA ASP A 24 11.89 9.61 -9.32
C ASP A 24 11.59 10.40 -8.04
N LEU A 25 11.31 9.71 -6.94
CA LEU A 25 11.01 10.29 -5.63
C LEU A 25 12.20 10.25 -4.68
N THR A 26 13.38 9.82 -5.15
CA THR A 26 14.55 9.61 -4.28
C THR A 26 15.11 10.89 -3.66
N ARG A 27 14.73 12.05 -4.17
CA ARG A 27 15.10 13.36 -3.61
C ARG A 27 14.06 13.91 -2.63
N ALA A 28 12.92 13.27 -2.46
CA ALA A 28 11.96 13.66 -1.45
C ALA A 28 12.57 13.50 -0.05
N THR A 29 12.17 14.36 0.88
CA THR A 29 12.57 14.24 2.29
C THR A 29 11.77 13.21 3.04
N GLU A 30 10.52 13.02 2.61
CA GLU A 30 9.55 12.08 3.19
C GLU A 30 8.77 11.37 2.08
N ILE A 31 8.55 10.08 2.26
CA ILE A 31 7.73 9.25 1.36
C ILE A 31 6.74 8.47 2.22
N ALA A 32 5.45 8.72 2.02
CA ALA A 32 4.39 7.95 2.65
C ALA A 32 4.08 6.71 1.79
N VAL A 33 3.90 5.57 2.45
CA VAL A 33 3.67 4.27 1.78
C VAL A 33 2.54 3.54 2.48
N ASP A 34 1.64 2.96 1.69
CA ASP A 34 0.59 2.08 2.15
C ASP A 34 0.39 0.93 1.16
N LEU A 35 0.27 -0.29 1.67
CA LEU A 35 0.10 -1.49 0.86
C LEU A 35 -1.36 -1.95 0.88
N GLU A 36 -1.86 -2.33 -0.27
CA GLU A 36 -3.07 -3.12 -0.39
C GLU A 36 -2.71 -4.60 -0.50
N THR A 37 -3.31 -5.40 0.36
CA THR A 37 -2.98 -6.82 0.48
C THR A 37 -4.23 -7.70 0.43
N ARG A 38 -4.05 -8.92 -0.05
CA ARG A 38 -4.98 -10.02 0.18
C ARG A 38 -4.37 -10.91 1.26
N ASP A 39 -4.94 -10.87 2.46
CA ASP A 39 -4.42 -11.58 3.62
C ASP A 39 -5.58 -12.29 4.36
N PRO A 40 -6.07 -13.42 3.81
CA PRO A 40 -7.33 -14.03 4.20
C PRO A 40 -7.32 -14.59 5.63
N ASN A 41 -6.18 -14.94 6.17
CA ASN A 41 -6.03 -15.54 7.49
C ASN A 41 -5.42 -14.61 8.54
N LEU A 42 -5.33 -13.32 8.26
CA LEU A 42 -4.68 -12.33 9.11
C LEU A 42 -5.18 -12.36 10.56
N LEU A 43 -6.50 -12.44 10.76
CA LEU A 43 -7.09 -12.40 12.10
C LEU A 43 -6.89 -13.71 12.89
N LEU A 44 -6.68 -14.83 12.20
CA LEU A 44 -6.54 -16.14 12.84
C LEU A 44 -5.08 -16.54 13.04
N LEU A 45 -4.24 -16.27 12.06
CA LEU A 45 -2.88 -16.79 11.99
C LEU A 45 -1.81 -15.69 12.03
N GLY A 46 -2.22 -14.43 12.04
CA GLY A 46 -1.32 -13.29 11.91
C GLY A 46 -0.98 -12.95 10.47
N PRO A 47 -0.03 -12.03 10.25
CA PRO A 47 0.24 -11.51 8.91
C PRO A 47 0.75 -12.58 7.96
N GLY A 48 0.22 -12.58 6.74
CA GLY A 48 0.54 -13.58 5.72
C GLY A 48 2.01 -13.61 5.33
N TRP A 49 2.74 -12.51 5.47
CA TRP A 49 4.19 -12.50 5.27
C TRP A 49 4.94 -13.39 6.28
N ALA A 50 4.41 -13.58 7.48
CA ALA A 50 4.99 -14.47 8.50
C ALA A 50 4.54 -15.93 8.33
N THR A 51 3.36 -16.16 7.79
CA THR A 51 2.74 -17.50 7.65
C THR A 51 2.85 -18.06 6.24
N ASN A 52 3.52 -17.36 5.34
CA ASN A 52 3.65 -17.69 3.92
C ASN A 52 2.29 -17.82 3.21
N ASP A 53 1.39 -16.89 3.48
CA ASP A 53 0.03 -16.83 2.94
C ASP A 53 -0.23 -15.43 2.37
N GLY A 54 -1.28 -15.29 1.54
CA GLY A 54 -1.67 -14.00 0.99
C GLY A 54 -0.65 -13.37 0.05
N GLU A 55 -0.88 -12.12 -0.30
CA GLU A 55 -0.08 -11.38 -1.27
C GLU A 55 -0.33 -9.87 -1.23
N VAL A 56 0.62 -9.08 -1.71
CA VAL A 56 0.42 -7.67 -2.00
C VAL A 56 -0.29 -7.54 -3.34
N VAL A 57 -1.29 -6.69 -3.44
CA VAL A 57 -2.07 -6.47 -4.66
C VAL A 57 -1.89 -5.06 -5.25
N GLY A 58 -1.38 -4.13 -4.47
CA GLY A 58 -1.09 -2.77 -4.91
C GLY A 58 -0.33 -1.97 -3.87
N VAL A 59 0.20 -0.83 -4.28
CA VAL A 59 0.97 0.09 -3.44
C VAL A 59 0.50 1.52 -3.67
N SER A 60 0.21 2.24 -2.59
CA SER A 60 0.02 3.69 -2.59
C SER A 60 1.30 4.38 -2.13
N ILE A 61 1.73 5.40 -2.85
CA ILE A 61 2.87 6.23 -2.47
C ILE A 61 2.52 7.69 -2.62
N ALA A 62 2.97 8.50 -1.66
CA ALA A 62 2.80 9.94 -1.69
C ALA A 62 4.03 10.68 -1.18
N THR A 63 4.29 11.82 -1.80
CA THR A 63 5.20 12.87 -1.33
C THR A 63 4.45 14.19 -1.31
N ASN A 64 5.12 15.29 -0.96
CA ASN A 64 4.49 16.62 -1.02
C ASN A 64 4.05 17.02 -2.45
N ASP A 65 4.73 16.50 -3.47
CA ASP A 65 4.55 16.92 -4.86
C ASP A 65 3.86 15.89 -5.74
N TRP A 66 3.72 14.65 -5.28
CA TRP A 66 3.16 13.58 -6.09
C TRP A 66 2.49 12.52 -5.23
N SER A 67 1.43 11.94 -5.74
CA SER A 67 0.81 10.75 -5.18
C SER A 67 0.26 9.84 -6.26
N GLY A 68 0.26 8.54 -6.00
CA GLY A 68 -0.31 7.56 -6.91
C GLY A 68 -0.60 6.23 -6.23
N TYR A 69 -1.57 5.53 -6.79
CA TYR A 69 -1.87 4.15 -6.47
C TYR A 69 -1.47 3.25 -7.65
N LEU A 70 -0.73 2.20 -7.36
CA LEU A 70 -0.12 1.29 -8.32
C LEU A 70 -0.69 -0.12 -8.12
N PRO A 71 -1.83 -0.45 -8.76
CA PRO A 71 -2.39 -1.80 -8.69
C PRO A 71 -1.59 -2.75 -9.58
N PHE A 72 -1.37 -3.97 -9.14
CA PHE A 72 -0.73 -4.99 -9.99
C PHE A 72 -1.34 -6.39 -9.86
N LYS A 73 -2.30 -6.58 -8.95
CA LYS A 73 -2.95 -7.89 -8.78
C LYS A 73 -4.41 -7.82 -8.34
N HIS A 74 -5.15 -6.84 -8.84
CA HIS A 74 -6.60 -6.76 -8.64
C HIS A 74 -7.35 -7.67 -9.61
N GLU A 75 -8.39 -8.34 -9.12
CA GLU A 75 -9.23 -9.22 -9.94
C GLU A 75 -10.05 -8.45 -10.99
N ALA A 76 -10.42 -7.21 -10.68
CA ALA A 76 -11.18 -6.36 -11.59
C ALA A 76 -10.40 -5.88 -12.83
N GLY A 77 -9.11 -6.14 -12.92
CA GLY A 77 -8.25 -5.66 -14.00
C GLY A 77 -7.66 -4.27 -13.73
N GLY A 78 -7.16 -3.61 -14.79
CA GLY A 78 -6.50 -2.30 -14.69
C GLY A 78 -5.13 -2.35 -14.03
N ASN A 79 -4.50 -3.52 -13.97
CA ASN A 79 -3.22 -3.74 -13.31
C ASN A 79 -2.05 -3.24 -14.15
N LEU A 80 -1.05 -2.72 -13.45
CA LEU A 80 0.30 -2.49 -13.98
C LEU A 80 1.11 -3.80 -13.91
N ASP A 81 2.25 -3.81 -14.60
CA ASP A 81 3.22 -4.91 -14.47
C ASP A 81 3.81 -4.95 -13.05
N LYS A 82 3.65 -6.07 -12.36
CA LYS A 82 4.09 -6.23 -10.96
C LYS A 82 5.60 -6.04 -10.80
N GLU A 83 6.40 -6.65 -11.66
CA GLU A 83 7.86 -6.58 -11.54
C GLU A 83 8.35 -5.16 -11.77
N PHE A 84 7.78 -4.46 -12.72
CA PHE A 84 8.08 -3.05 -12.98
C PHE A 84 7.73 -2.16 -11.79
N VAL A 85 6.54 -2.32 -11.20
CA VAL A 85 6.11 -1.55 -10.03
C VAL A 85 7.02 -1.84 -8.84
N LEU A 86 7.29 -3.10 -8.53
CA LEU A 86 8.12 -3.46 -7.38
C LEU A 86 9.58 -3.02 -7.54
N ALA A 87 10.13 -3.03 -8.75
CA ALA A 87 11.46 -2.49 -9.01
C ALA A 87 11.53 -0.98 -8.76
N TRP A 88 10.50 -0.25 -9.18
CA TRP A 88 10.38 1.18 -8.90
C TRP A 88 10.21 1.45 -7.39
N VAL A 89 9.34 0.73 -6.70
CA VAL A 89 9.15 0.84 -5.24
C VAL A 89 10.46 0.56 -4.50
N LYS A 90 11.18 -0.49 -4.88
CA LYS A 90 12.47 -0.82 -4.28
C LYS A 90 13.46 0.32 -4.39
N ARG A 91 13.52 1.00 -5.54
CA ARG A 91 14.37 2.17 -5.73
C ARG A 91 13.98 3.32 -4.81
N GLN A 92 12.68 3.62 -4.68
CA GLN A 92 12.21 4.68 -3.79
C GLN A 92 12.50 4.33 -2.32
N MET A 93 12.30 3.08 -1.91
CA MET A 93 12.56 2.63 -0.54
C MET A 93 14.06 2.63 -0.19
N SER A 94 14.95 2.55 -1.17
CA SER A 94 16.41 2.62 -0.96
C SER A 94 16.95 4.03 -0.70
N SER A 95 16.14 5.07 -0.90
CA SER A 95 16.54 6.45 -0.65
C SER A 95 16.68 6.75 0.85
N PRO A 96 17.45 7.78 1.25
CA PRO A 96 17.58 8.19 2.65
C PRO A 96 16.37 8.93 3.21
N ALA A 97 15.33 9.19 2.38
CA ALA A 97 14.08 9.82 2.82
C ALA A 97 13.47 9.10 4.03
N ASP A 98 12.83 9.84 4.91
CA ASP A 98 11.98 9.24 5.94
C ASP A 98 10.81 8.51 5.27
N LYS A 99 10.49 7.31 5.75
CA LYS A 99 9.36 6.52 5.25
C LYS A 99 8.24 6.55 6.27
N ILE A 100 7.05 6.99 5.85
CA ILE A 100 5.89 7.14 6.70
C ILE A 100 4.92 6.01 6.40
N PHE A 101 4.56 5.25 7.43
CA PHE A 101 3.59 4.16 7.38
C PHE A 101 2.49 4.35 8.41
N HIS A 102 1.38 3.66 8.21
CA HIS A 102 0.39 3.41 9.25
C HIS A 102 0.41 1.91 9.56
N ASN A 103 0.88 1.51 10.74
CA ASN A 103 1.22 0.12 11.09
C ASN A 103 2.43 -0.41 10.29
N SER A 104 3.59 0.20 10.50
CA SER A 104 4.82 -0.07 9.76
C SER A 104 5.26 -1.53 9.81
N LEU A 105 5.05 -2.21 10.93
CA LEU A 105 5.43 -3.61 11.09
C LEU A 105 4.77 -4.50 10.03
N TYR A 106 3.50 -4.25 9.74
CA TYR A 106 2.74 -5.01 8.75
C TYR A 106 3.26 -4.76 7.33
N ASP A 107 3.37 -3.51 6.92
CA ASP A 107 3.79 -3.13 5.56
C ASP A 107 5.26 -3.44 5.29
N VAL A 108 6.15 -3.17 6.24
CA VAL A 108 7.58 -3.48 6.11
C VAL A 108 7.80 -4.99 5.97
N GLY A 109 7.04 -5.81 6.69
CA GLY A 109 7.08 -7.27 6.55
C GLY A 109 6.72 -7.73 5.14
N TRP A 110 5.67 -7.17 4.54
CA TRP A 110 5.28 -7.46 3.16
C TRP A 110 6.32 -6.99 2.14
N LEU A 111 6.87 -5.79 2.31
CA LEU A 111 7.94 -5.28 1.44
C LEU A 111 9.18 -6.18 1.50
N LYS A 112 9.56 -6.62 2.70
CA LYS A 112 10.69 -7.54 2.88
C LYS A 112 10.45 -8.89 2.19
N ARG A 113 9.24 -9.43 2.27
CA ARG A 113 8.87 -10.66 1.54
C ARG A 113 9.02 -10.49 0.02
N GLU A 114 8.74 -9.31 -0.51
CA GLU A 114 8.94 -8.97 -1.93
C GLU A 114 10.40 -8.61 -2.26
N GLY A 115 11.33 -8.77 -1.32
CA GLY A 115 12.76 -8.47 -1.52
C GLY A 115 13.12 -6.99 -1.44
N ILE A 116 12.27 -6.18 -0.79
CA ILE A 116 12.45 -4.74 -0.65
C ILE A 116 12.82 -4.39 0.78
N GLU A 117 14.02 -3.83 0.98
CA GLU A 117 14.43 -3.23 2.23
C GLU A 117 14.06 -1.74 2.27
N VAL A 118 13.54 -1.30 3.42
CA VAL A 118 13.22 0.10 3.66
C VAL A 118 14.40 0.78 4.32
N GLN A 119 14.99 1.75 3.63
CA GLN A 119 16.06 2.60 4.13
C GLN A 119 15.51 3.92 4.67
N GLY A 120 16.32 4.63 5.44
CA GLY A 120 15.91 5.87 6.09
C GLY A 120 15.17 5.62 7.41
N LYS A 121 14.74 6.71 8.04
CA LYS A 121 13.96 6.63 9.27
C LYS A 121 12.53 6.19 8.97
N ILE A 122 12.02 5.26 9.75
CA ILE A 122 10.62 4.84 9.70
C ILE A 122 9.80 5.64 10.72
N GLN A 123 8.75 6.29 10.25
CA GLN A 123 7.75 6.96 11.07
C GLN A 123 6.44 6.16 10.98
N ASP A 124 5.84 5.86 12.10
CA ASP A 124 4.58 5.11 12.19
C ASP A 124 3.47 5.96 12.80
N THR A 125 2.51 6.34 11.99
CA THR A 125 1.39 7.18 12.42
C THR A 125 0.43 6.46 13.36
N MET A 126 0.39 5.13 13.34
CA MET A 126 -0.40 4.34 14.28
C MET A 126 0.12 4.48 15.73
N ILE A 127 1.43 4.65 15.88
CA ILE A 127 2.08 4.87 17.19
C ILE A 127 2.06 6.35 17.55
N ALA A 128 2.31 7.25 16.59
CA ALA A 128 2.40 8.68 16.84
C ALA A 128 1.06 9.33 17.21
N ALA A 129 -0.04 8.91 16.60
CA ALA A 129 -1.35 9.51 16.82
C ALA A 129 -1.85 9.45 18.27
N PRO A 130 -1.78 8.30 18.98
CA PRO A 130 -2.12 8.21 20.40
C PRO A 130 -1.22 9.06 21.30
N LEU A 131 0.05 9.25 20.95
CA LEU A 131 0.99 10.07 21.73
C LEU A 131 0.66 11.57 21.62
N ILE A 132 0.05 12.00 20.52
CA ILE A 132 -0.38 13.40 20.33
C ILE A 132 -1.71 13.65 21.03
N ASN A 133 -2.61 12.66 21.07
CA ASN A 133 -3.94 12.81 21.68
C ASN A 133 -4.43 11.48 22.26
N GLU A 134 -4.22 11.29 23.56
CA GLU A 134 -4.61 10.09 24.31
C GLU A 134 -6.12 9.79 24.28
N ASN A 135 -6.95 10.77 23.94
CA ASN A 135 -8.41 10.65 23.96
C ASN A 135 -9.01 10.30 22.57
N ARG A 136 -8.20 10.11 21.56
CA ARG A 136 -8.64 9.61 20.25
C ARG A 136 -8.52 8.09 20.20
N HIS A 137 -9.62 7.44 20.55
CA HIS A 137 -9.84 6.00 20.34
C HIS A 137 -10.72 5.80 19.10
#